data_f8382f6d8195afe9c131cc81c442da7d
#
_entry.id   f8382f6d8195afe9c131cc81c442da7d
#
_cell.length_a   1.000
_cell.length_b   1.000
_cell.length_c   1.000
_cell.angle_alpha   90.00
_cell.angle_beta   90.00
_cell.angle_gamma   90.00
#
_symmetry.space_group_name_H-M   'P 1'
#
loop_
_entity.id
_entity.type
_entity.pdbx_description
1 polymer ?
#
loop_
_entity_poly.entity_id
_entity_poly.type
_entity_poly.pdbx_seq_one_letter_code
_entity_poly.pdbx_strand_id
1 'polypeptide(L)'
;MIQLDHVIYGTSDLEAAADRFGTEFGLTALPEVGRHPGGTANRCIAVGGTQYIELLTPYGEGAIGHWVRRRIADGDGWLLWSVTTDALEFEAARLGLEITEGRVTHQDGTVGSWRSAGSTHREVTRGGLPFWVCYDDPDGTRPEIWGRRLAETDCGMPLQGMAWLEVGIARPELQRWLGSDAAIPVRAVNSARDGLLRVAVATPEREIVIS
;
A
#
# COMPACT_ATOMS: atom_id res chain seq x y z
N MET A 1 -10.24 11.14 10.23
CA MET A 1 -8.80 11.09 10.67
C MET A 1 -7.97 10.47 9.55
N ILE A 2 -6.72 10.96 9.29
CA ILE A 2 -5.85 10.40 8.25
C ILE A 2 -4.88 9.39 8.90
N GLN A 3 -4.78 8.20 8.32
CA GLN A 3 -3.90 7.13 8.80
C GLN A 3 -3.16 6.49 7.62
N LEU A 4 -1.93 6.04 7.85
CA LEU A 4 -1.20 5.21 6.88
C LEU A 4 -1.94 3.87 6.73
N ASP A 5 -2.17 3.45 5.49
CA ASP A 5 -2.93 2.22 5.21
C ASP A 5 -2.04 1.11 4.66
N HIS A 6 -1.54 1.26 3.45
CA HIS A 6 -0.66 0.24 2.86
C HIS A 6 0.39 0.84 1.93
N VAL A 7 1.37 0.02 1.62
CA VAL A 7 2.41 0.29 0.62
C VAL A 7 2.36 -0.78 -0.45
N ILE A 8 2.69 -0.41 -1.69
CA ILE A 8 2.63 -1.31 -2.85
C ILE A 8 4.04 -1.58 -3.36
N TYR A 9 4.43 -2.84 -3.38
CA TYR A 9 5.66 -3.35 -3.96
C TYR A 9 5.35 -4.05 -5.27
N GLY A 10 5.87 -3.53 -6.38
CA GLY A 10 5.71 -4.11 -7.70
C GLY A 10 6.69 -5.25 -7.93
N THR A 11 6.21 -6.35 -8.48
CA THR A 11 7.03 -7.52 -8.82
C THR A 11 6.56 -8.17 -10.10
N SER A 12 7.48 -8.83 -10.78
CA SER A 12 7.16 -9.67 -11.94
C SER A 12 6.69 -11.08 -11.53
N ASP A 13 7.00 -11.51 -10.30
CA ASP A 13 6.67 -12.84 -9.76
C ASP A 13 6.26 -12.74 -8.29
N LEU A 14 4.96 -12.99 -8.01
CA LEU A 14 4.40 -12.91 -6.66
C LEU A 14 4.98 -13.93 -5.70
N GLU A 15 5.25 -15.15 -6.17
CA GLU A 15 5.78 -16.22 -5.31
C GLU A 15 7.24 -15.91 -4.94
N ALA A 16 8.06 -15.55 -5.92
CA ALA A 16 9.45 -15.18 -5.66
C ALA A 16 9.56 -13.96 -4.73
N ALA A 17 8.67 -12.95 -4.90
CA ALA A 17 8.62 -11.80 -4.00
C ALA A 17 8.17 -12.20 -2.59
N ALA A 18 7.13 -13.04 -2.46
CA ALA A 18 6.66 -13.53 -1.16
C ALA A 18 7.75 -14.32 -0.43
N ASP A 19 8.44 -15.22 -1.13
CA ASP A 19 9.57 -16.00 -0.59
C ASP A 19 10.71 -15.09 -0.13
N ARG A 20 11.04 -14.06 -0.92
CA ARG A 20 12.05 -13.08 -0.57
C ARG A 20 11.68 -12.29 0.68
N PHE A 21 10.45 -11.80 0.78
CA PHE A 21 9.98 -11.08 1.99
C PHE A 21 10.02 -11.99 3.23
N GLY A 22 9.67 -13.27 3.08
CA GLY A 22 9.78 -14.26 4.15
C GLY A 22 11.22 -14.52 4.57
N THR A 23 12.12 -14.75 3.62
CA THR A 23 13.52 -15.15 3.92
C THR A 23 14.42 -14.00 4.36
N GLU A 24 14.29 -12.82 3.72
CA GLU A 24 15.15 -11.68 4.02
C GLU A 24 14.65 -10.86 5.23
N PHE A 25 13.34 -10.74 5.38
CA PHE A 25 12.72 -9.83 6.37
C PHE A 25 11.92 -10.56 7.45
N GLY A 26 11.63 -11.85 7.28
CA GLY A 26 10.74 -12.61 8.17
C GLY A 26 9.27 -12.19 8.04
N LEU A 27 8.86 -11.63 6.91
CA LEU A 27 7.52 -11.12 6.64
C LEU A 27 6.76 -12.07 5.73
N THR A 28 5.89 -12.89 6.30
CA THR A 28 5.14 -13.92 5.56
C THR A 28 3.95 -13.34 4.82
N ALA A 29 3.87 -13.57 3.51
CA ALA A 29 2.72 -13.19 2.72
C ALA A 29 1.54 -14.15 2.92
N LEU A 30 0.32 -13.59 3.00
CA LEU A 30 -0.91 -14.38 3.00
C LEU A 30 -0.98 -15.26 1.73
N PRO A 31 -1.51 -16.48 1.83
CA PRO A 31 -1.56 -17.39 0.67
C PRO A 31 -2.55 -16.95 -0.41
N GLU A 32 -3.54 -16.12 -0.06
CA GLU A 32 -4.60 -15.71 -0.99
C GLU A 32 -4.06 -14.77 -2.07
N VAL A 33 -4.46 -15.05 -3.31
CA VAL A 33 -4.21 -14.18 -4.45
C VAL A 33 -5.48 -13.41 -4.80
N GLY A 34 -5.41 -12.10 -4.73
CA GLY A 34 -6.46 -11.20 -5.20
C GLY A 34 -6.24 -10.81 -6.67
N ARG A 35 -7.34 -10.55 -7.39
CA ARG A 35 -7.31 -10.07 -8.79
C ARG A 35 -8.11 -8.79 -8.93
N HIS A 36 -7.50 -7.79 -9.59
CA HIS A 36 -8.12 -6.51 -9.84
C HIS A 36 -8.56 -6.38 -11.30
N PRO A 37 -9.73 -5.79 -11.58
CA PRO A 37 -10.19 -5.56 -12.96
C PRO A 37 -9.22 -4.71 -13.79
N GLY A 38 -8.38 -3.90 -13.14
CA GLY A 38 -7.34 -3.08 -13.78
C GLY A 38 -6.15 -3.85 -14.37
N GLY A 39 -6.17 -5.20 -14.32
CA GLY A 39 -5.14 -6.06 -14.92
C GLY A 39 -3.95 -6.31 -13.99
N THR A 40 -4.19 -6.40 -12.68
CA THR A 40 -3.19 -6.76 -11.68
C THR A 40 -3.68 -7.89 -10.76
N ALA A 41 -2.74 -8.61 -10.17
CA ALA A 41 -2.97 -9.56 -9.10
C ALA A 41 -2.05 -9.23 -7.92
N ASN A 42 -2.48 -9.59 -6.71
CA ASN A 42 -1.72 -9.27 -5.51
C ASN A 42 -1.70 -10.41 -4.49
N ARG A 43 -0.71 -10.32 -3.59
CA ARG A 43 -0.70 -10.96 -2.28
C ARG A 43 -0.41 -9.91 -1.22
N CYS A 44 -0.95 -10.09 -0.03
CA CYS A 44 -0.77 -9.14 1.06
C CYS A 44 0.10 -9.71 2.17
N ILE A 45 0.89 -8.85 2.80
CA ILE A 45 1.62 -9.13 4.03
C ILE A 45 1.03 -8.24 5.12
N ALA A 46 0.29 -8.81 6.07
CA ALA A 46 -0.23 -8.05 7.20
C ALA A 46 0.93 -7.62 8.11
N VAL A 47 0.98 -6.32 8.49
CA VAL A 47 2.08 -5.80 9.30
C VAL A 47 1.65 -5.23 10.65
N GLY A 48 0.35 -5.23 10.94
CA GLY A 48 -0.23 -4.80 12.21
C GLY A 48 -1.42 -3.85 12.04
N GLY A 49 -2.38 -3.91 12.95
CA GLY A 49 -3.63 -3.19 12.81
C GLY A 49 -4.35 -3.56 11.52
N THR A 50 -4.67 -2.56 10.69
CA THR A 50 -5.22 -2.78 9.34
C THR A 50 -4.20 -2.51 8.23
N GLN A 51 -2.92 -2.35 8.60
CA GLN A 51 -1.84 -2.03 7.67
C GLN A 51 -1.25 -3.28 7.01
N TYR A 52 -0.84 -3.13 5.75
CA TYR A 52 -0.25 -4.23 4.99
C TYR A 52 0.72 -3.73 3.91
N ILE A 53 1.59 -4.64 3.47
CA ILE A 53 2.36 -4.50 2.24
C ILE A 53 1.61 -5.28 1.16
N GLU A 54 1.33 -4.64 0.05
CA GLU A 54 0.75 -5.27 -1.13
C GLU A 54 1.86 -5.62 -2.11
N LEU A 55 2.08 -6.91 -2.35
CA LEU A 55 2.88 -7.40 -3.46
C LEU A 55 1.99 -7.40 -4.70
N LEU A 56 2.32 -6.60 -5.71
CA LEU A 56 1.48 -6.38 -6.88
C LEU A 56 2.19 -6.79 -8.16
N THR A 57 1.54 -7.65 -8.96
CA THR A 57 2.05 -8.08 -10.27
C THR A 57 1.08 -7.74 -11.39
N PRO A 58 1.57 -7.49 -12.62
CA PRO A 58 0.71 -7.39 -13.79
C PRO A 58 0.01 -8.73 -14.06
N TYR A 59 -1.29 -8.70 -14.30
CA TYR A 59 -2.10 -9.88 -14.61
C TYR A 59 -3.07 -9.57 -15.75
N GLY A 60 -2.91 -10.24 -16.91
CA GLY A 60 -3.76 -9.99 -18.06
C GLY A 60 -3.59 -8.60 -18.67
N GLU A 61 -4.62 -8.11 -19.35
CA GLU A 61 -4.65 -6.82 -20.01
C GLU A 61 -5.44 -5.81 -19.18
N GLY A 62 -4.88 -4.61 -19.02
CA GLY A 62 -5.50 -3.51 -18.29
C GLY A 62 -4.54 -2.35 -18.08
N ALA A 63 -5.08 -1.15 -17.97
CA ALA A 63 -4.27 0.07 -17.90
C ALA A 63 -3.31 0.08 -16.69
N ILE A 64 -3.79 -0.40 -15.54
CA ILE A 64 -2.98 -0.50 -14.32
C ILE A 64 -1.90 -1.56 -14.49
N GLY A 65 -2.24 -2.73 -15.04
CA GLY A 65 -1.29 -3.80 -15.34
C GLY A 65 -0.18 -3.35 -16.29
N HIS A 66 -0.53 -2.60 -17.35
CA HIS A 66 0.46 -2.00 -18.25
C HIS A 66 1.35 -0.97 -17.55
N TRP A 67 0.79 -0.16 -16.65
CA TRP A 67 1.56 0.81 -15.87
C TRP A 67 2.52 0.08 -14.93
N VAL A 68 2.09 -0.96 -14.20
CA VAL A 68 2.95 -1.77 -13.33
C VAL A 68 4.09 -2.39 -14.12
N ARG A 69 3.82 -3.04 -15.29
CA ARG A 69 4.88 -3.61 -16.15
C ARG A 69 5.98 -2.59 -16.48
N ARG A 70 5.59 -1.37 -16.84
CA ARG A 70 6.57 -0.32 -17.14
C ARG A 70 7.38 0.09 -15.91
N ARG A 71 6.76 0.13 -14.74
CA ARG A 71 7.42 0.54 -13.49
C ARG A 71 8.44 -0.48 -12.98
N ILE A 72 8.20 -1.76 -13.24
CA ILE A 72 9.08 -2.87 -12.83
C ILE A 72 9.97 -3.38 -13.97
N ALA A 73 10.03 -2.69 -15.11
CA ALA A 73 10.83 -3.13 -16.26
C ALA A 73 12.34 -3.24 -15.96
N ASP A 74 12.83 -2.40 -15.05
CA ASP A 74 14.23 -2.40 -14.61
C ASP A 74 14.44 -3.17 -13.29
N GLY A 75 13.41 -3.87 -12.81
CA GLY A 75 13.41 -4.66 -11.58
C GLY A 75 12.24 -4.35 -10.65
N ASP A 76 12.06 -5.25 -9.70
CA ASP A 76 11.03 -5.13 -8.66
C ASP A 76 11.33 -3.97 -7.71
N GLY A 77 10.29 -3.36 -7.12
CA GLY A 77 10.48 -2.26 -6.18
C GLY A 77 9.20 -1.55 -5.75
N TRP A 78 9.37 -0.56 -4.88
CA TRP A 78 8.27 0.24 -4.38
C TRP A 78 7.60 1.05 -5.49
N LEU A 79 6.27 1.01 -5.54
CA LEU A 79 5.45 1.70 -6.52
C LEU A 79 4.69 2.87 -5.93
N LEU A 80 3.86 2.61 -4.94
CA LEU A 80 2.89 3.55 -4.37
C LEU A 80 2.75 3.31 -2.86
N TRP A 81 2.06 4.24 -2.22
CA TRP A 81 1.58 4.12 -0.85
C TRP A 81 0.25 4.84 -0.68
N SER A 82 -0.50 4.49 0.34
CA SER A 82 -1.85 5.02 0.55
C SER A 82 -2.10 5.42 1.99
N VAL A 83 -3.08 6.30 2.14
CA VAL A 83 -3.64 6.70 3.43
C VAL A 83 -5.14 6.48 3.44
N THR A 84 -5.68 6.07 4.59
CA THR A 84 -7.13 6.05 4.79
C THR A 84 -7.63 7.38 5.31
N THR A 85 -8.86 7.71 4.96
CA THR A 85 -9.62 8.84 5.50
C THR A 85 -11.11 8.50 5.55
N ASP A 86 -11.80 9.02 6.56
CA ASP A 86 -13.26 9.05 6.66
C ASP A 86 -13.91 10.25 5.93
N ALA A 87 -13.07 11.14 5.34
CA ALA A 87 -13.48 12.34 4.64
C ALA A 87 -13.00 12.36 3.17
N LEU A 88 -13.18 11.25 2.44
CA LEU A 88 -12.64 11.08 1.09
C LEU A 88 -13.13 12.17 0.13
N GLU A 89 -14.42 12.53 0.18
CA GLU A 89 -15.02 13.56 -0.67
C GLU A 89 -14.40 14.93 -0.43
N PHE A 90 -14.12 15.26 0.83
CA PHE A 90 -13.48 16.52 1.19
C PHE A 90 -12.04 16.58 0.64
N GLU A 91 -11.25 15.51 0.84
CA GLU A 91 -9.86 15.47 0.38
C GLU A 91 -9.78 15.45 -1.15
N ALA A 92 -10.66 14.70 -1.81
CA ALA A 92 -10.74 14.67 -3.26
C ALA A 92 -11.09 16.06 -3.83
N ALA A 93 -12.09 16.73 -3.26
CA ALA A 93 -12.49 18.07 -3.69
C ALA A 93 -11.37 19.11 -3.47
N ARG A 94 -10.70 19.07 -2.31
CA ARG A 94 -9.58 19.96 -1.96
C ARG A 94 -8.40 19.84 -2.93
N LEU A 95 -8.15 18.62 -3.41
CA LEU A 95 -7.02 18.32 -4.29
C LEU A 95 -7.40 18.26 -5.78
N GLY A 96 -8.69 18.43 -6.12
CA GLY A 96 -9.18 18.31 -7.50
C GLY A 96 -9.06 16.90 -8.06
N LEU A 97 -9.23 15.87 -7.22
CA LEU A 97 -9.11 14.47 -7.58
C LEU A 97 -10.47 13.85 -7.90
N GLU A 98 -10.47 12.91 -8.82
CA GLU A 98 -11.61 12.05 -9.10
C GLU A 98 -11.66 10.90 -8.09
N ILE A 99 -12.87 10.58 -7.59
CA ILE A 99 -13.12 9.41 -6.76
C ILE A 99 -13.47 8.24 -7.70
N THR A 100 -12.81 7.12 -7.49
CA THR A 100 -13.01 5.89 -8.24
C THR A 100 -13.33 4.73 -7.31
N GLU A 101 -14.10 3.76 -7.79
CA GLU A 101 -14.33 2.50 -7.09
C GLU A 101 -13.26 1.48 -7.43
N GLY A 102 -12.71 0.83 -6.41
CA GLY A 102 -11.79 -0.28 -6.52
C GLY A 102 -12.45 -1.59 -6.10
N ARG A 103 -12.01 -2.69 -6.69
CA ARG A 103 -12.46 -4.04 -6.36
C ARG A 103 -11.31 -5.03 -6.43
N VAL A 104 -11.35 -6.03 -5.56
CA VAL A 104 -10.50 -7.21 -5.62
C VAL A 104 -11.38 -8.45 -5.52
N THR A 105 -11.14 -9.44 -6.38
CA THR A 105 -11.77 -10.74 -6.28
C THR A 105 -10.74 -11.74 -5.77
N HIS A 106 -11.04 -12.38 -4.66
CA HIS A 106 -10.22 -13.42 -4.05
C HIS A 106 -10.46 -14.78 -4.69
N GLN A 107 -9.58 -15.76 -4.45
CA GLN A 107 -9.69 -17.11 -5.02
C GLN A 107 -10.94 -17.86 -4.55
N ASP A 108 -11.43 -17.58 -3.36
CA ASP A 108 -12.67 -18.14 -2.81
C ASP A 108 -13.95 -17.50 -3.38
N GLY A 109 -13.78 -16.50 -4.29
CA GLY A 109 -14.88 -15.77 -4.91
C GLY A 109 -15.38 -14.58 -4.09
N THR A 110 -14.86 -14.33 -2.90
CA THR A 110 -15.20 -13.14 -2.14
C THR A 110 -14.70 -11.87 -2.84
N VAL A 111 -15.43 -10.77 -2.66
CA VAL A 111 -15.12 -9.49 -3.30
C VAL A 111 -14.89 -8.44 -2.21
N GLY A 112 -13.71 -7.85 -2.22
CA GLY A 112 -13.43 -6.63 -1.47
C GLY A 112 -13.67 -5.40 -2.34
N SER A 113 -14.22 -4.33 -1.76
CA SER A 113 -14.44 -3.05 -2.43
C SER A 113 -14.00 -1.87 -1.57
N TRP A 114 -13.62 -0.81 -2.24
CA TRP A 114 -13.23 0.46 -1.63
C TRP A 114 -13.45 1.60 -2.60
N ARG A 115 -13.45 2.82 -2.08
CA ARG A 115 -13.37 4.03 -2.89
C ARG A 115 -11.99 4.64 -2.72
N SER A 116 -11.44 5.20 -3.79
CA SER A 116 -10.13 5.84 -3.76
C SER A 116 -10.11 7.14 -4.55
N ALA A 117 -9.20 8.04 -4.18
CA ALA A 117 -8.94 9.25 -4.94
C ALA A 117 -7.44 9.39 -5.18
N GLY A 118 -7.07 9.74 -6.41
CA GLY A 118 -5.70 10.03 -6.79
C GLY A 118 -4.85 8.83 -7.19
N SER A 119 -5.32 7.59 -7.15
CA SER A 119 -4.53 6.40 -7.50
C SER A 119 -3.94 6.43 -8.92
N THR A 120 -4.58 7.17 -9.85
CA THR A 120 -4.11 7.39 -11.23
C THR A 120 -3.54 8.79 -11.46
N HIS A 121 -3.53 9.65 -10.43
CA HIS A 121 -3.03 11.00 -10.55
C HIS A 121 -1.52 11.02 -10.83
N ARG A 122 -1.08 11.91 -11.72
CA ARG A 122 0.30 11.98 -12.19
C ARG A 122 1.33 12.06 -11.06
N GLU A 123 1.09 12.89 -10.04
CA GLU A 123 2.03 13.07 -8.94
C GLU A 123 2.06 11.85 -8.00
N VAL A 124 0.92 11.18 -7.82
CA VAL A 124 0.84 9.92 -7.06
C VAL A 124 1.56 8.79 -7.79
N THR A 125 1.38 8.66 -9.12
CA THR A 125 2.02 7.60 -9.91
C THR A 125 3.55 7.72 -10.00
N ARG A 126 4.13 8.83 -9.55
CA ARG A 126 5.58 8.95 -9.28
C ARG A 126 6.00 8.29 -7.96
N GLY A 127 5.03 8.01 -7.07
CA GLY A 127 5.22 7.28 -5.82
C GLY A 127 5.58 8.14 -4.61
N GLY A 128 5.82 9.44 -4.78
CA GLY A 128 6.15 10.35 -3.68
C GLY A 128 4.93 10.79 -2.85
N LEU A 129 3.76 10.90 -3.47
CA LEU A 129 2.51 11.25 -2.82
C LEU A 129 1.63 10.01 -2.65
N PRO A 130 0.81 9.93 -1.58
CA PRO A 130 -0.14 8.84 -1.40
C PRO A 130 -1.40 9.04 -2.22
N PHE A 131 -2.07 7.96 -2.55
CA PHE A 131 -3.48 8.02 -2.88
C PHE A 131 -4.34 7.82 -1.62
N TRP A 132 -5.58 8.27 -1.71
CA TRP A 132 -6.55 8.24 -0.63
C TRP A 132 -7.46 7.04 -0.77
N VAL A 133 -7.75 6.36 0.34
CA VAL A 133 -8.65 5.21 0.37
C VAL A 133 -9.70 5.40 1.46
N CYS A 134 -10.92 5.02 1.14
CA CYS A 134 -12.01 4.87 2.09
C CYS A 134 -12.64 3.49 1.86
N TYR A 135 -12.66 2.69 2.92
CA TYR A 135 -13.30 1.37 2.89
C TYR A 135 -14.75 1.50 3.30
N ASP A 136 -15.62 0.82 2.57
CA ASP A 136 -17.01 0.64 2.97
C ASP A 136 -17.08 -0.50 3.98
N ASP A 137 -17.00 -0.15 5.25
CA ASP A 137 -17.00 -1.08 6.39
C ASP A 137 -18.08 -0.64 7.40
N PRO A 138 -19.37 -0.76 7.02
CA PRO A 138 -20.48 -0.27 7.85
C PRO A 138 -20.58 -0.98 9.20
N ASP A 139 -20.08 -2.20 9.29
CA ASP A 139 -20.12 -3.02 10.51
C ASP A 139 -18.84 -2.89 11.35
N GLY A 140 -17.82 -2.13 10.86
CA GLY A 140 -16.54 -1.94 11.55
C GLY A 140 -15.73 -3.24 11.71
N THR A 141 -15.87 -4.19 10.80
CA THR A 141 -15.27 -5.52 10.89
C THR A 141 -13.85 -5.61 10.33
N ARG A 142 -13.42 -4.60 9.57
CA ARG A 142 -12.10 -4.59 8.92
C ARG A 142 -10.93 -4.80 9.89
N PRO A 143 -10.87 -4.14 11.07
CA PRO A 143 -9.80 -4.38 12.04
C PRO A 143 -9.75 -5.83 12.53
N GLU A 144 -10.92 -6.47 12.74
CA GLU A 144 -11.01 -7.86 13.17
C GLU A 144 -10.54 -8.82 12.07
N ILE A 145 -10.92 -8.57 10.80
CA ILE A 145 -10.48 -9.36 9.65
C ILE A 145 -8.95 -9.29 9.52
N TRP A 146 -8.37 -8.10 9.59
CA TRP A 146 -6.92 -7.93 9.50
C TRP A 146 -6.20 -8.49 10.73
N GLY A 147 -6.79 -8.43 11.92
CA GLY A 147 -6.25 -9.08 13.13
C GLY A 147 -6.16 -10.60 12.97
N ARG A 148 -7.17 -11.25 12.38
CA ARG A 148 -7.10 -12.68 12.04
C ARG A 148 -6.03 -12.97 11.00
N ARG A 149 -5.96 -12.19 9.91
CA ARG A 149 -4.93 -12.33 8.87
C ARG A 149 -3.53 -12.19 9.44
N LEU A 150 -3.32 -11.23 10.33
CA LEU A 150 -2.03 -11.06 11.01
C LEU A 150 -1.68 -12.28 11.87
N ALA A 151 -2.65 -12.90 12.54
CA ALA A 151 -2.45 -14.11 13.34
C ALA A 151 -2.16 -15.35 12.48
N GLU A 152 -2.63 -15.37 11.22
CA GLU A 152 -2.37 -16.45 10.26
C GLU A 152 -0.99 -16.35 9.62
N THR A 153 -0.36 -15.16 9.64
CA THR A 153 1.01 -14.97 9.20
C THR A 153 1.96 -15.34 10.34
N ASP A 154 2.48 -16.55 10.35
CA ASP A 154 3.51 -16.95 11.32
C ASP A 154 4.85 -16.26 10.99
N CYS A 155 4.99 -15.03 11.42
CA CYS A 155 6.21 -14.25 11.26
C CYS A 155 7.25 -14.53 12.35
N GLY A 156 6.95 -15.42 13.31
CA GLY A 156 7.82 -15.70 14.46
C GLY A 156 8.06 -14.51 15.38
N MET A 157 7.46 -13.34 15.08
CA MET A 157 7.55 -12.10 15.87
C MET A 157 6.27 -11.26 15.74
N PRO A 158 5.82 -10.57 16.81
CA PRO A 158 4.65 -9.70 16.74
C PRO A 158 4.96 -8.45 15.90
N LEU A 159 4.16 -8.20 14.86
CA LEU A 159 4.24 -7.00 14.04
C LEU A 159 3.31 -5.92 14.60
N GLN A 160 3.79 -4.67 14.66
CA GLN A 160 3.10 -3.54 15.31
C GLN A 160 2.67 -2.43 14.33
N GLY A 161 2.78 -2.69 13.03
CA GLY A 161 2.45 -1.75 11.97
C GLY A 161 3.69 -1.14 11.31
N MET A 162 3.45 -0.20 10.41
CA MET A 162 4.53 0.56 9.76
C MET A 162 5.05 1.64 10.71
N ALA A 163 6.33 1.53 11.08
CA ALA A 163 7.00 2.49 11.95
C ALA A 163 7.19 3.84 11.23
N TRP A 164 7.60 3.80 9.97
CA TRP A 164 7.76 4.98 9.11
C TRP A 164 7.93 4.61 7.63
N LEU A 165 7.63 5.58 6.78
CA LEU A 165 7.99 5.58 5.36
C LEU A 165 9.02 6.67 5.09
N GLU A 166 9.92 6.43 4.12
CA GLU A 166 10.79 7.44 3.56
C GLU A 166 10.44 7.65 2.10
N VAL A 167 10.14 8.88 1.73
CA VAL A 167 9.69 9.24 0.39
C VAL A 167 10.56 10.34 -0.22
N GLY A 168 10.99 10.15 -1.46
CA GLY A 168 11.70 11.14 -2.25
C GLY A 168 10.71 12.18 -2.79
N ILE A 169 10.48 13.24 -2.01
CA ILE A 169 9.60 14.36 -2.37
C ILE A 169 9.96 15.59 -1.54
N ALA A 170 9.64 16.77 -2.06
CA ALA A 170 9.79 17.99 -1.28
C ALA A 170 8.77 18.04 -0.12
N ARG A 171 9.26 18.32 1.10
CA ARG A 171 8.40 18.37 2.30
C ARG A 171 7.17 19.29 2.17
N PRO A 172 7.29 20.52 1.62
CA PRO A 172 6.13 21.39 1.45
C PRO A 172 5.05 20.82 0.52
N GLU A 173 5.44 20.01 -0.45
CA GLU A 173 4.53 19.35 -1.39
C GLU A 173 3.73 18.25 -0.66
N LEU A 174 4.41 17.39 0.10
CA LEU A 174 3.78 16.38 0.93
C LEU A 174 2.82 17.00 1.95
N GLN A 175 3.22 18.09 2.63
CA GLN A 175 2.37 18.80 3.58
C GLN A 175 1.12 19.41 2.94
N ARG A 176 1.25 19.98 1.73
CA ARG A 176 0.09 20.50 0.99
C ARG A 176 -0.88 19.39 0.60
N TRP A 177 -0.35 18.23 0.24
CA TRP A 177 -1.15 17.07 -0.14
C TRP A 177 -1.91 16.46 1.04
N LEU A 178 -1.24 16.23 2.15
CA LEU A 178 -1.80 15.60 3.35
C LEU A 178 -2.54 16.55 4.28
N GLY A 179 -2.28 17.85 4.17
CA GLY A 179 -2.65 18.84 5.19
C GLY A 179 -1.56 18.99 6.25
N SER A 180 -1.49 20.18 6.87
CA SER A 180 -0.44 20.53 7.83
C SER A 180 -0.47 19.69 9.11
N ASP A 181 -1.63 19.15 9.48
CA ASP A 181 -1.89 18.49 10.75
C ASP A 181 -1.90 16.95 10.65
N ALA A 182 -1.54 16.41 9.49
CA ALA A 182 -1.47 14.97 9.28
C ALA A 182 -0.30 14.37 10.09
N ALA A 183 -0.64 13.69 11.18
CA ALA A 183 0.33 13.00 12.04
C ALA A 183 0.56 11.56 11.55
N ILE A 184 1.10 11.41 10.34
CA ILE A 184 1.47 10.09 9.81
C ILE A 184 3.00 9.92 9.80
N PRO A 185 3.53 8.72 10.00
CA PRO A 185 4.96 8.46 10.14
C PRO A 185 5.67 8.46 8.78
N VAL A 186 5.68 9.60 8.06
CA VAL A 186 6.31 9.75 6.75
C VAL A 186 7.43 10.78 6.79
N ARG A 187 8.60 10.40 6.29
CA ARG A 187 9.81 11.23 6.19
C ARG A 187 10.01 11.64 4.74
N ALA A 188 9.77 12.91 4.44
CA ALA A 188 10.13 13.48 3.15
C ALA A 188 11.64 13.77 3.10
N VAL A 189 12.33 13.28 2.10
CA VAL A 189 13.76 13.46 1.91
C VAL A 189 14.06 14.03 0.52
N ASN A 190 15.11 14.84 0.43
CA ASN A 190 15.66 15.25 -0.86
C ASN A 190 16.44 14.08 -1.45
N SER A 191 15.93 13.50 -2.53
CA SER A 191 16.51 12.38 -3.23
C SER A 191 16.56 12.65 -4.73
N ALA A 192 17.57 12.11 -5.39
CA ALA A 192 17.61 12.10 -6.87
C ALA A 192 16.53 11.17 -7.47
N ARG A 193 15.96 10.28 -6.66
CA ARG A 193 14.88 9.37 -7.02
C ARG A 193 13.60 9.82 -6.33
N ASP A 194 12.58 10.13 -7.11
CA ASP A 194 11.22 10.37 -6.62
C ASP A 194 10.58 9.03 -6.20
N GLY A 195 9.66 9.10 -5.25
CA GLY A 195 8.83 7.96 -4.88
C GLY A 195 9.11 7.38 -3.50
N LEU A 196 8.46 6.27 -3.20
CA LEU A 196 8.69 5.51 -1.98
C LEU A 196 10.08 4.86 -2.05
N LEU A 197 10.92 5.14 -1.07
CA LEU A 197 12.32 4.72 -1.04
C LEU A 197 12.55 3.58 -0.04
N ARG A 198 11.99 3.73 1.17
CA ARG A 198 12.15 2.76 2.25
C ARG A 198 10.88 2.67 3.09
N VAL A 199 10.64 1.48 3.61
CA VAL A 199 9.55 1.17 4.54
C VAL A 199 10.14 0.52 5.77
N ALA A 200 9.73 0.94 6.96
CA ALA A 200 10.07 0.28 8.20
C ALA A 200 8.82 -0.31 8.86
N VAL A 201 8.90 -1.58 9.22
CA VAL A 201 7.87 -2.30 9.99
C VAL A 201 8.33 -2.42 11.43
N ALA A 202 7.47 -2.04 12.37
CA ALA A 202 7.76 -2.08 13.79
C ALA A 202 7.58 -3.49 14.37
N THR A 203 8.53 -3.91 15.20
CA THR A 203 8.40 -5.05 16.11
C THR A 203 8.72 -4.60 17.54
N PRO A 204 8.46 -5.39 18.59
CA PRO A 204 8.83 -5.01 19.96
C PRO A 204 10.34 -4.81 20.16
N GLU A 205 11.17 -5.47 19.36
CA GLU A 205 12.62 -5.50 19.55
C GLU A 205 13.36 -4.57 18.59
N ARG A 206 12.84 -4.37 17.38
CA ARG A 206 13.54 -3.61 16.33
C ARG A 206 12.58 -3.14 15.22
N GLU A 207 13.09 -2.30 14.36
CA GLU A 207 12.47 -1.99 13.07
C GLU A 207 13.06 -2.90 11.97
N ILE A 208 12.18 -3.42 11.10
CA ILE A 208 12.58 -4.13 9.88
C ILE A 208 12.54 -3.11 8.75
N VAL A 209 13.70 -2.76 8.20
CA VAL A 209 13.82 -1.76 7.12
C VAL A 209 13.95 -2.46 5.78
N ILE A 210 13.07 -2.11 4.84
CA ILE A 210 12.97 -2.65 3.49
C ILE A 210 13.26 -1.53 2.50
N SER A 211 14.25 -1.72 1.64
CA SER A 211 14.71 -0.74 0.63
C SER A 211 14.35 -1.15 -0.78
#